data_890ea8f197b4ab8a7a48fb5b64267829
#
_entry.id   890ea8f197b4ab8a7a48fb5b64267829
#
_cell.length_a   1.000
_cell.length_b   1.000
_cell.length_c   1.000
_cell.angle_alpha   90.00
_cell.angle_beta   90.00
_cell.angle_gamma   90.00
#
_symmetry.space_group_name_H-M   'P 1'
#
loop_
_entity.id
_entity.type
_entity.pdbx_description
1 polymer ?
#
loop_
_entity_poly.entity_id
_entity_poly.type
_entity_poly.pdbx_seq_one_letter_code
_entity_poly.pdbx_strand_id
1 'polypeptide(L)'
;MPTEISLCLFRVLQEALHNAAKHSGAQHFKVRLEHTSDEIYLAVSDAGIGFDPTSAHERGLGLASMQERVRLVNGTIVIESGPMSGTTVHVHVPFKDSDMELAAG
;
A
#
# COMPACT_ATOMS: atom_id res chain seq x y z
N MET A 1 11.04 -6.84 -11.68
CA MET A 1 9.67 -6.35 -11.40
C MET A 1 9.28 -5.34 -12.47
N PRO A 2 8.11 -5.48 -13.10
CA PRO A 2 7.67 -4.49 -14.09
C PRO A 2 7.59 -3.09 -13.51
N THR A 3 7.91 -2.10 -14.33
CA THR A 3 7.97 -0.70 -13.91
C THR A 3 6.65 -0.20 -13.34
N GLU A 4 5.53 -0.59 -13.95
CA GLU A 4 4.21 -0.16 -13.47
C GLU A 4 3.93 -0.65 -12.06
N ILE A 5 4.34 -1.87 -11.74
CA ILE A 5 4.15 -2.43 -10.39
C ILE A 5 5.06 -1.72 -9.39
N SER A 6 6.33 -1.52 -9.75
CA SER A 6 7.27 -0.81 -8.88
C SER A 6 6.78 0.60 -8.58
N LEU A 7 6.30 1.31 -9.59
CA LEU A 7 5.80 2.67 -9.41
C LEU A 7 4.54 2.68 -8.54
N CYS A 8 3.63 1.72 -8.75
CA CYS A 8 2.43 1.59 -7.94
C CYS A 8 2.79 1.40 -6.47
N LEU A 9 3.67 0.44 -6.18
CA LEU A 9 4.07 0.14 -4.80
C LEU A 9 4.78 1.34 -4.15
N PHE A 10 5.63 2.02 -4.90
CA PHE A 10 6.30 3.21 -4.41
C PHE A 10 5.31 4.31 -4.04
N ARG A 11 4.31 4.54 -4.88
CA ARG A 11 3.29 5.57 -4.62
C ARG A 11 2.41 5.22 -3.42
N VAL A 12 2.04 3.95 -3.29
CA VAL A 12 1.28 3.50 -2.12
C VAL A 12 2.11 3.68 -0.85
N LEU A 13 3.38 3.30 -0.90
CA LEU A 13 4.28 3.48 0.24
C LEU A 13 4.40 4.96 0.63
N GLN A 14 4.62 5.84 -0.34
CA GLN A 14 4.69 7.29 -0.08
C GLN A 14 3.44 7.81 0.62
N GLU A 15 2.27 7.43 0.09
CA GLU A 15 1.00 7.91 0.63
C GLU A 15 0.74 7.35 2.01
N ALA A 16 1.05 6.07 2.24
CA ALA A 16 0.88 5.45 3.55
C ALA A 16 1.78 6.10 4.61
N LEU A 17 3.04 6.37 4.27
CA LEU A 17 3.97 7.03 5.19
C LEU A 17 3.56 8.48 5.46
N HIS A 18 3.09 9.17 4.42
CA HIS A 18 2.57 10.53 4.57
C HIS A 18 1.38 10.57 5.53
N ASN A 19 0.45 9.63 5.35
CA ASN A 19 -0.72 9.53 6.22
C ASN A 19 -0.33 9.23 7.67
N ALA A 20 0.62 8.33 7.85
CA ALA A 20 1.10 7.98 9.18
C ALA A 20 1.73 9.18 9.88
N ALA A 21 2.58 9.92 9.19
CA ALA A 21 3.25 11.07 9.77
C ALA A 21 2.29 12.24 10.04
N LYS A 22 1.38 12.49 9.10
CA LYS A 22 0.55 13.70 9.14
C LYS A 22 -0.75 13.52 9.91
N HIS A 23 -1.39 12.36 9.77
CA HIS A 23 -2.74 12.15 10.29
C HIS A 23 -2.80 11.26 11.52
N SER A 24 -1.88 10.31 11.67
CA SER A 24 -1.91 9.40 12.81
C SER A 24 -0.92 9.77 13.91
N GLY A 25 0.03 10.67 13.63
CA GLY A 25 1.05 11.07 14.61
C GLY A 25 2.07 9.99 14.89
N ALA A 26 2.14 8.96 14.06
CA ALA A 26 3.06 7.87 14.27
C ALA A 26 4.52 8.30 14.08
N GLN A 27 5.42 7.81 14.93
CA GLN A 27 6.84 8.07 14.83
C GLN A 27 7.61 6.83 14.37
N HIS A 28 6.94 5.68 14.33
CA HIS A 28 7.55 4.43 13.93
C HIS A 28 6.68 3.74 12.90
N PHE A 29 7.35 3.20 11.89
CA PHE A 29 6.69 2.52 10.79
C PHE A 29 7.36 1.18 10.57
N LYS A 30 6.60 0.21 10.07
CA LYS A 30 7.15 -1.04 9.57
C LYS A 30 6.78 -1.18 8.11
N VAL A 31 7.75 -1.50 7.28
CA VAL A 31 7.53 -1.77 5.86
C VAL A 31 8.02 -3.19 5.60
N ARG A 32 7.18 -3.97 4.95
CA ARG A 32 7.50 -5.34 4.60
C ARG A 32 7.18 -5.55 3.13
N LEU A 33 8.17 -6.00 2.37
CA LEU A 33 8.00 -6.31 0.97
C LEU A 33 8.42 -7.75 0.75
N GLU A 34 7.53 -8.55 0.21
CA GLU A 34 7.78 -9.95 -0.07
C GLU A 34 7.44 -10.26 -1.52
N HIS A 35 8.22 -11.13 -2.12
CA HIS A 35 8.04 -11.60 -3.48
C HIS A 35 8.06 -13.12 -3.49
N THR A 36 6.98 -13.69 -4.01
CA THR A 36 6.92 -15.13 -4.29
C THR A 36 6.96 -15.31 -5.80
N SER A 37 6.84 -16.58 -6.29
CA SER A 37 6.76 -16.83 -7.72
C SER A 37 5.46 -16.29 -8.34
N ASP A 38 4.43 -16.03 -7.54
CA ASP A 38 3.08 -15.73 -8.00
C ASP A 38 2.61 -14.32 -7.67
N GLU A 39 3.22 -13.66 -6.68
CA GLU A 39 2.75 -12.34 -6.27
C GLU A 39 3.82 -11.53 -5.57
N ILE A 40 3.55 -10.23 -5.48
CA ILE A 40 4.31 -9.29 -4.67
C ILE A 40 3.38 -8.80 -3.58
N TYR A 41 3.88 -8.75 -2.35
CA TYR A 41 3.14 -8.31 -1.18
C TYR A 41 3.86 -7.15 -0.53
N LEU A 42 3.14 -6.06 -0.31
CA LEU A 42 3.65 -4.90 0.44
C LEU A 42 2.76 -4.66 1.63
N ALA A 43 3.35 -4.51 2.80
CA ALA A 43 2.63 -4.10 4.01
C ALA A 43 3.32 -2.89 4.62
N VAL A 44 2.54 -1.87 4.93
CA VAL A 44 3.03 -0.68 5.61
C VAL A 44 2.20 -0.49 6.87
N SER A 45 2.84 -0.57 8.02
CA SER A 45 2.16 -0.46 9.32
C SER A 45 2.69 0.72 10.10
N ASP A 46 1.80 1.36 10.85
CA ASP A 46 2.19 2.35 11.85
C ASP A 46 1.46 2.05 13.17
N ALA A 47 1.99 2.60 14.26
CA ALA A 47 1.43 2.43 15.60
C ALA A 47 0.74 3.73 16.07
N GLY A 48 0.26 4.55 15.14
CA GLY A 48 -0.40 5.81 15.46
C GLY A 48 -1.83 5.63 15.96
N ILE A 49 -2.57 6.73 15.95
CA ILE A 49 -3.94 6.73 16.48
C ILE A 49 -4.95 6.05 15.56
N GLY A 50 -4.56 5.78 14.30
CA GLY A 50 -5.47 5.18 13.34
C GLY A 50 -6.52 6.17 12.84
N PHE A 51 -7.46 5.65 12.07
CA PHE A 51 -8.59 6.43 11.56
C PHE A 51 -9.76 5.49 11.27
N ASP A 52 -10.93 6.07 11.02
CA ASP A 52 -12.10 5.32 10.56
C ASP A 52 -12.05 5.26 9.03
N PRO A 53 -11.89 4.07 8.43
CA PRO A 53 -11.80 3.96 6.97
C PRO A 53 -13.03 4.48 6.23
N THR A 54 -14.20 4.46 6.86
CA THR A 54 -15.44 4.93 6.21
C THR A 54 -15.50 6.44 6.02
N SER A 55 -14.74 7.19 6.80
CA SER A 55 -14.68 8.66 6.69
C SER A 55 -13.32 9.15 6.19
N ALA A 56 -12.41 8.25 5.83
CA ALA A 56 -11.02 8.59 5.56
C ALA A 56 -10.84 9.55 4.38
N HIS A 57 -11.65 9.42 3.31
CA HIS A 57 -11.50 10.29 2.15
C HIS A 57 -11.94 11.73 2.44
N GLU A 58 -12.78 11.95 3.43
CA GLU A 58 -13.14 13.30 3.85
C GLU A 58 -11.94 14.00 4.49
N ARG A 59 -10.97 13.24 4.98
CA ARG A 59 -9.76 13.75 5.63
C ARG A 59 -8.59 13.91 4.66
N GLY A 60 -8.78 13.64 3.36
CA GLY A 60 -7.73 13.77 2.38
C GLY A 60 -6.62 12.75 2.53
N LEU A 61 -6.96 11.51 2.89
CA LEU A 61 -5.97 10.45 3.12
C LEU A 61 -5.49 9.74 1.87
N GLY A 62 -6.03 10.11 0.68
CA GLY A 62 -5.58 9.53 -0.58
C GLY A 62 -5.94 8.08 -0.78
N LEU A 63 -6.91 7.54 -0.04
CA LEU A 63 -7.25 6.13 -0.11
C LEU A 63 -7.79 5.73 -1.48
N ALA A 64 -8.65 6.58 -2.06
CA ALA A 64 -9.20 6.31 -3.40
C ALA A 64 -8.10 6.27 -4.45
N SER A 65 -7.10 7.14 -4.33
CA SER A 65 -5.95 7.16 -5.23
C SER A 65 -5.12 5.89 -5.10
N MET A 66 -4.86 5.44 -3.87
CA MET A 66 -4.15 4.18 -3.64
C MET A 66 -4.90 2.99 -4.23
N GLN A 67 -6.21 2.94 -4.02
CA GLN A 67 -7.06 1.87 -4.54
C GLN A 67 -7.02 1.83 -6.06
N GLU A 68 -7.12 2.99 -6.71
CA GLU A 68 -7.09 3.07 -8.17
C GLU A 68 -5.74 2.63 -8.73
N ARG A 69 -4.64 3.06 -8.12
CA ARG A 69 -3.30 2.66 -8.56
C ARG A 69 -3.10 1.14 -8.47
N VAL A 70 -3.55 0.55 -7.38
CA VAL A 70 -3.43 -0.90 -7.18
C VAL A 70 -4.31 -1.65 -8.17
N ARG A 71 -5.52 -1.15 -8.42
CA ARG A 71 -6.42 -1.76 -9.40
C ARG A 71 -5.81 -1.80 -10.79
N LEU A 72 -5.10 -0.74 -11.18
CA LEU A 72 -4.50 -0.64 -12.51
C LEU A 72 -3.40 -1.68 -12.76
N VAL A 73 -2.83 -2.26 -11.72
CA VAL A 73 -1.85 -3.35 -11.86
C VAL A 73 -2.46 -4.70 -11.46
N ASN A 74 -3.79 -4.78 -11.46
CA ASN A 74 -4.54 -6.00 -11.12
C ASN A 74 -4.31 -6.48 -9.69
N GLY A 75 -3.96 -5.56 -8.81
CA GLY A 75 -3.73 -5.88 -7.41
C GLY A 75 -4.96 -5.69 -6.55
N THR A 76 -4.81 -6.05 -5.29
CA THR A 76 -5.81 -5.81 -4.25
C THR A 76 -5.16 -5.05 -3.11
N ILE A 77 -5.93 -4.18 -2.45
CA ILE A 77 -5.48 -3.42 -1.31
C ILE A 77 -6.49 -3.58 -0.17
N VAL A 78 -5.97 -3.80 1.02
CA VAL A 78 -6.76 -3.88 2.25
C VAL A 78 -6.15 -2.92 3.25
N ILE A 79 -6.98 -2.06 3.83
CA ILE A 79 -6.55 -1.08 4.81
C ILE A 79 -7.24 -1.41 6.13
N GLU A 80 -6.44 -1.73 7.14
CA GLU A 80 -6.91 -2.03 8.47
C GLU A 80 -6.56 -0.86 9.39
N SER A 81 -7.55 -0.22 9.95
CA SER A 81 -7.35 0.89 10.85
C SER A 81 -8.56 1.03 11.75
N GLY A 82 -8.33 1.60 12.93
CA GLY A 82 -9.39 1.90 13.88
C GLY A 82 -8.86 2.89 14.91
N PRO A 83 -9.74 3.55 15.68
CA PRO A 83 -9.29 4.50 16.69
C PRO A 83 -8.30 3.86 17.66
N MET A 84 -7.13 4.48 17.79
CA MET A 84 -6.04 4.05 18.69
C MET A 84 -5.44 2.69 18.36
N SER A 85 -5.70 2.16 17.16
CA SER A 85 -5.23 0.82 16.75
C SER A 85 -4.09 0.86 15.76
N GLY A 86 -3.66 2.04 15.34
CA GLY A 86 -2.70 2.17 14.26
C GLY A 86 -3.34 1.88 12.91
N THR A 87 -2.52 1.79 11.89
CA THR A 87 -2.98 1.54 10.52
C THR A 87 -2.03 0.58 9.83
N THR A 88 -2.58 -0.38 9.11
CA THR A 88 -1.81 -1.27 8.24
C THR A 88 -2.43 -1.27 6.86
N VAL A 89 -1.60 -1.01 5.86
CA VAL A 89 -1.98 -1.07 4.45
C VAL A 89 -1.35 -2.32 3.86
N HIS A 90 -2.17 -3.20 3.31
CA HIS A 90 -1.73 -4.44 2.66
C HIS A 90 -2.00 -4.36 1.17
N VAL A 91 -1.00 -4.59 0.35
CA VAL A 91 -1.14 -4.63 -1.10
C VAL A 91 -0.65 -5.97 -1.62
N HIS A 92 -1.45 -6.62 -2.44
CA HIS A 92 -1.09 -7.85 -3.13
C HIS A 92 -1.20 -7.60 -4.62
N VAL A 93 -0.13 -7.85 -5.37
CA VAL A 93 -0.13 -7.71 -6.83
C VAL A 93 0.26 -9.05 -7.44
N PRO A 94 -0.60 -9.65 -8.27
CA PRO A 94 -0.23 -10.87 -8.96
C PRO A 94 0.92 -10.58 -9.92
N PHE A 95 1.94 -11.42 -9.85
CA PHE A 95 3.15 -11.25 -10.63
C PHE A 95 3.82 -12.59 -10.79
N LYS A 96 4.15 -12.95 -12.03
CA LYS A 96 4.88 -14.17 -12.34
C LYS A 96 6.25 -13.83 -12.90
N ASP A 97 7.26 -14.64 -12.56
CA ASP A 97 8.61 -14.45 -13.07
C ASP A 97 8.65 -14.40 -14.60
N SER A 98 7.75 -15.18 -15.25
CA SER A 98 7.62 -15.15 -16.70
C SER A 98 7.20 -13.79 -17.25
N ASP A 99 6.43 -13.01 -16.47
CA ASP A 99 6.01 -11.66 -16.87
C ASP A 99 7.22 -10.72 -16.90
N MET A 100 8.15 -10.90 -15.97
CA MET A 100 9.38 -10.11 -15.96
C MET A 100 10.25 -10.43 -17.17
N GLU A 101 10.36 -11.70 -17.57
CA GLU A 101 11.11 -12.09 -18.75
C GLU A 101 10.54 -11.48 -20.00
N LEU A 102 9.22 -11.46 -20.15
CA LEU A 102 8.55 -10.82 -21.27
C LEU A 102 8.80 -9.32 -21.30
N ALA A 103 8.80 -8.68 -20.13
CA ALA A 103 9.06 -7.24 -20.02
C ALA A 103 10.51 -6.90 -20.34
N ALA A 104 11.44 -7.81 -20.05
CA ALA A 104 12.87 -7.61 -20.32
C ALA A 104 13.24 -7.90 -21.78
N GLY A 105 12.44 -8.68 -22.44
CA GLY A 105 12.65 -9.01 -23.86
C GLY A 105 12.10 -7.97 -24.78
#